data_4710d73886691b269dc9853d2d0d676d
#
_entry.id   4710d73886691b269dc9853d2d0d676d
#
_cell.length_a   1.000
_cell.length_b   1.000
_cell.length_c   1.000
_cell.angle_alpha   90.00
_cell.angle_beta   90.00
_cell.angle_gamma   90.00
#
_symmetry.space_group_name_H-M   'P 1'
#
loop_
_entity.id
_entity.type
_entity.pdbx_description
1 polymer ?
#
loop_
_entity_poly.entity_id
_entity_poly.type
_entity_poly.pdbx_seq_one_letter_code
_entity_poly.pdbx_strand_id
1 'polypeptide(L)'
;MYISELGELWHRARVEPSIVHLDSAAASRSSNKVIEAVTAHLWRESERGGYVAQEQSSELLARTRRDIAALVGHTADELAFRESALAALRALLTYWNMPVSATVWVAPNEYGPNLDQFERRGYAVHTMPSTDGYGRVDTDALQNMLQFEQPDFIHVCHIGSHSGIVQPVAKIVELAHDAGVPVVVDAAQALGQVNCVTGADVVYGTSRKWVAGPRGVGFLATRSDSLRPVEIESSEAFIAGRIGLGVAVQELQSFGVEKIHRELAAIGKYTRERLFGVGSWELMEPVGEQSAIATLAPPPGWGPSDVVAARDRLRSIGILVTCAESWRAPLYTEQSVLRISPHLDLRRGHLDQLATELRGMGY
;
A
#
# COMPACT_ATOMS: atom_id res chain seq x y z
N MET A 1 -11.20 20.63 -13.95
CA MET A 1 -12.42 19.92 -13.51
C MET A 1 -11.98 18.60 -12.87
N TYR A 2 -12.50 18.27 -11.68
CA TYR A 2 -12.26 16.97 -11.01
C TYR A 2 -12.91 15.83 -11.77
N ILE A 3 -12.47 14.60 -11.51
CA ILE A 3 -13.05 13.40 -12.14
C ILE A 3 -14.46 13.15 -11.58
N SER A 4 -14.67 13.41 -10.27
CA SER A 4 -15.95 13.20 -9.59
C SER A 4 -16.23 14.26 -8.53
N GLU A 5 -17.48 14.31 -8.05
CA GLU A 5 -17.90 15.13 -6.90
C GLU A 5 -17.14 14.72 -5.61
N LEU A 6 -16.92 13.42 -5.42
CA LEU A 6 -16.13 12.92 -4.28
C LEU A 6 -14.70 13.46 -4.32
N GLY A 7 -14.11 13.56 -5.51
CA GLY A 7 -12.79 14.15 -5.71
C GLY A 7 -12.73 15.63 -5.33
N GLU A 8 -13.77 16.38 -5.62
CA GLU A 8 -13.89 17.78 -5.19
C GLU A 8 -14.00 17.91 -3.67
N LEU A 9 -14.84 17.08 -3.03
CA LEU A 9 -14.96 17.05 -1.57
C LEU A 9 -13.65 16.64 -0.89
N TRP A 10 -12.95 15.63 -1.44
CA TRP A 10 -11.63 15.19 -0.97
C TRP A 10 -10.61 16.31 -1.05
N HIS A 11 -10.61 17.07 -2.14
CA HIS A 11 -9.74 18.22 -2.33
C HIS A 11 -10.01 19.34 -1.32
N ARG A 12 -11.29 19.72 -1.12
CA ARG A 12 -11.69 20.79 -0.19
C ARG A 12 -11.28 20.52 1.26
N ALA A 13 -11.11 19.24 1.64
CA ALA A 13 -10.65 18.85 2.96
C ALA A 13 -9.13 19.02 3.15
N ARG A 14 -8.40 19.46 2.12
CA ARG A 14 -6.92 19.54 2.08
C ARG A 14 -6.45 20.93 1.65
N VAL A 15 -5.22 21.27 2.01
CA VAL A 15 -4.55 22.47 1.49
C VAL A 15 -4.41 22.35 -0.03
N GLU A 16 -4.62 23.46 -0.76
CA GLU A 16 -4.35 23.50 -2.21
C GLU A 16 -2.88 23.16 -2.46
N PRO A 17 -2.57 22.13 -3.28
CA PRO A 17 -1.19 21.77 -3.54
C PRO A 17 -0.53 22.75 -4.49
N SER A 18 0.73 23.06 -4.23
CA SER A 18 1.58 23.87 -5.14
C SER A 18 2.12 23.05 -6.34
N ILE A 19 1.79 21.74 -6.38
CA ILE A 19 2.29 20.79 -7.38
C ILE A 19 1.15 19.89 -7.85
N VAL A 20 1.29 19.29 -9.02
CA VAL A 20 0.45 18.19 -9.48
C VAL A 20 0.88 16.92 -8.75
N HIS A 21 0.12 16.50 -7.76
CA HIS A 21 0.45 15.35 -6.91
C HIS A 21 -0.12 14.05 -7.51
N LEU A 22 0.75 13.22 -8.08
CA LEU A 22 0.43 11.92 -8.67
C LEU A 22 1.25 10.78 -8.03
N ASP A 23 1.52 10.87 -6.71
CA ASP A 23 2.40 9.94 -6.00
C ASP A 23 1.82 9.43 -4.66
N SER A 24 0.52 9.12 -4.63
CA SER A 24 -0.16 8.60 -3.44
C SER A 24 0.33 7.22 -3.01
N ALA A 25 0.83 6.41 -3.95
CA ALA A 25 1.48 5.13 -3.64
C ALA A 25 2.80 5.29 -2.85
N ALA A 26 3.43 6.46 -2.85
CA ALA A 26 4.51 6.81 -1.93
C ALA A 26 3.97 7.46 -0.65
N ALA A 27 3.25 8.57 -0.76
CA ALA A 27 2.58 9.22 0.35
C ALA A 27 1.46 10.13 -0.15
N SER A 28 0.24 9.91 0.30
CA SER A 28 -0.90 10.78 0.03
C SER A 28 -0.84 12.06 0.87
N ARG A 29 -1.65 13.04 0.47
CA ARG A 29 -1.80 14.29 1.19
C ARG A 29 -2.79 14.14 2.33
N SER A 30 -2.38 14.38 3.56
CA SER A 30 -3.27 14.37 4.73
C SER A 30 -4.28 15.51 4.66
N SER A 31 -5.48 15.29 5.22
CA SER A 31 -6.48 16.35 5.36
C SER A 31 -6.13 17.35 6.46
N ASN A 32 -6.74 18.54 6.40
CA ASN A 32 -6.61 19.56 7.43
C ASN A 32 -6.97 19.00 8.81
N LYS A 33 -8.04 18.19 8.91
CA LYS A 33 -8.46 17.53 10.16
C LYS A 33 -7.38 16.59 10.71
N VAL A 34 -6.70 15.85 9.85
CA VAL A 34 -5.58 14.98 10.27
C VAL A 34 -4.43 15.82 10.82
N ILE A 35 -4.05 16.89 10.13
CA ILE A 35 -2.98 17.79 10.55
C ILE A 35 -3.32 18.46 11.88
N GLU A 36 -4.54 18.97 12.00
CA GLU A 36 -5.05 19.60 13.23
C GLU A 36 -5.04 18.64 14.42
N ALA A 37 -5.49 17.39 14.23
CA ALA A 37 -5.53 16.38 15.28
C ALA A 37 -4.11 16.00 15.78
N VAL A 38 -3.16 15.82 14.86
CA VAL A 38 -1.76 15.57 15.18
C VAL A 38 -1.17 16.74 15.98
N THR A 39 -1.34 17.96 15.48
CA THR A 39 -0.81 19.17 16.11
C THR A 39 -1.44 19.42 17.48
N ALA A 40 -2.75 19.26 17.61
CA ALA A 40 -3.44 19.42 18.89
C ALA A 40 -2.96 18.41 19.93
N HIS A 41 -2.64 17.18 19.53
CA HIS A 41 -2.09 16.21 20.49
C HIS A 41 -0.68 16.57 20.94
N LEU A 42 0.20 17.02 20.04
CA LEU A 42 1.55 17.49 20.39
C LEU A 42 1.51 18.66 21.36
N TRP A 43 0.57 19.62 21.19
CA TRP A 43 0.35 20.69 22.16
C TRP A 43 -0.12 20.16 23.52
N ARG A 44 -1.00 19.15 23.53
CA ARG A 44 -1.47 18.50 24.76
C ARG A 44 -0.34 17.79 25.49
N GLU A 45 0.56 17.10 24.77
CA GLU A 45 1.76 16.49 25.33
C GLU A 45 2.67 17.55 25.98
N SER A 46 2.86 18.69 25.33
CA SER A 46 3.64 19.81 25.86
C SER A 46 3.03 20.43 27.12
N GLU A 47 1.69 20.52 27.18
CA GLU A 47 0.97 21.12 28.32
C GLU A 47 0.84 20.16 29.51
N ARG A 48 0.59 18.87 29.25
CA ARG A 48 0.19 17.89 30.26
C ARG A 48 1.21 16.78 30.54
N GLY A 49 2.22 16.66 29.67
CA GLY A 49 3.14 15.52 29.63
C GLY A 49 2.60 14.37 28.78
N GLY A 50 3.50 13.65 28.10
CA GLY A 50 3.16 12.67 27.06
C GLY A 50 2.23 11.54 27.53
N TYR A 51 2.52 10.93 28.70
CA TYR A 51 1.70 9.82 29.20
C TYR A 51 0.30 10.24 29.60
N VAL A 52 0.13 11.44 30.20
CA VAL A 52 -1.19 11.98 30.56
C VAL A 52 -2.00 12.29 29.30
N ALA A 53 -1.36 12.88 28.27
CA ALA A 53 -2.00 13.17 27.00
C ALA A 53 -2.42 11.88 26.27
N GLN A 54 -1.61 10.82 26.35
CA GLN A 54 -1.94 9.50 25.81
C GLN A 54 -3.13 8.88 26.53
N GLU A 55 -3.16 8.89 27.87
CA GLU A 55 -4.27 8.38 28.68
C GLU A 55 -5.59 9.08 28.32
N GLN A 56 -5.57 10.41 28.20
CA GLN A 56 -6.72 11.21 27.79
C GLN A 56 -7.20 10.90 26.35
N SER A 57 -6.35 10.29 25.53
CA SER A 57 -6.66 9.89 24.14
C SER A 57 -6.99 8.40 24.00
N SER A 58 -7.08 7.65 25.10
CA SER A 58 -7.24 6.19 25.11
C SER A 58 -8.49 5.71 24.36
N GLU A 59 -9.63 6.39 24.52
CA GLU A 59 -10.87 6.06 23.82
C GLU A 59 -10.73 6.24 22.30
N LEU A 60 -10.08 7.34 21.86
CA LEU A 60 -9.83 7.60 20.44
C LEU A 60 -8.87 6.56 19.85
N LEU A 61 -7.83 6.17 20.57
CA LEU A 61 -6.91 5.11 20.16
C LEU A 61 -7.60 3.76 20.09
N ALA A 62 -8.46 3.42 21.05
CA ALA A 62 -9.26 2.20 21.05
C ALA A 62 -10.23 2.17 19.85
N ARG A 63 -10.87 3.29 19.54
CA ARG A 63 -11.71 3.42 18.34
C ARG A 63 -10.90 3.25 17.06
N THR A 64 -9.75 3.92 16.96
CA THR A 64 -8.84 3.79 15.81
C THR A 64 -8.47 2.33 15.56
N ARG A 65 -8.17 1.59 16.64
CA ARG A 65 -7.85 0.16 16.58
C ARG A 65 -9.02 -0.66 16.01
N ARG A 66 -10.23 -0.45 16.52
CA ARG A 66 -11.44 -1.11 16.01
C ARG A 66 -11.70 -0.80 14.52
N ASP A 67 -11.59 0.47 14.16
CA ASP A 67 -11.90 0.92 12.81
C ASP A 67 -10.90 0.34 11.77
N ILE A 68 -9.60 0.29 12.09
CA ILE A 68 -8.59 -0.33 11.22
C ILE A 68 -8.79 -1.85 11.14
N ALA A 69 -8.99 -2.51 12.28
CA ALA A 69 -9.21 -3.94 12.34
C ALA A 69 -10.40 -4.37 11.45
N ALA A 70 -11.50 -3.61 11.53
CA ALA A 70 -12.67 -3.86 10.69
C ALA A 70 -12.37 -3.72 9.17
N LEU A 71 -11.52 -2.77 8.77
CA LEU A 71 -11.13 -2.59 7.36
C LEU A 71 -10.32 -3.75 6.79
N VAL A 72 -9.71 -4.57 7.65
CA VAL A 72 -8.91 -5.73 7.25
C VAL A 72 -9.51 -7.07 7.69
N GLY A 73 -10.74 -7.06 8.21
CA GLY A 73 -11.48 -8.27 8.60
C GLY A 73 -11.00 -8.91 9.90
N HIS A 74 -10.45 -8.11 10.81
CA HIS A 74 -9.95 -8.52 12.13
C HIS A 74 -10.72 -7.85 13.25
N THR A 75 -10.45 -8.27 14.49
CA THR A 75 -10.96 -7.63 15.71
C THR A 75 -9.94 -6.66 16.31
N ALA A 76 -10.38 -5.76 17.19
CA ALA A 76 -9.50 -4.81 17.86
C ALA A 76 -8.39 -5.49 18.68
N ASP A 77 -8.69 -6.62 19.29
CA ASP A 77 -7.77 -7.38 20.13
C ASP A 77 -6.68 -8.10 19.31
N GLU A 78 -6.93 -8.27 18.00
CA GLU A 78 -5.99 -8.85 17.05
C GLU A 78 -5.02 -7.81 16.44
N LEU A 79 -5.16 -6.50 16.76
CA LEU A 79 -4.41 -5.43 16.12
C LEU A 79 -3.41 -4.77 17.05
N ALA A 80 -2.16 -4.65 16.56
CA ALA A 80 -1.09 -3.84 17.14
C ALA A 80 -0.74 -2.65 16.23
N PHE A 81 -0.52 -1.46 16.80
CA PHE A 81 0.08 -0.35 16.06
C PHE A 81 1.59 -0.57 15.90
N ARG A 82 2.10 -0.19 14.73
CA ARG A 82 3.53 -0.19 14.41
C ARG A 82 3.93 1.13 13.76
N GLU A 83 5.21 1.33 13.53
CA GLU A 83 5.77 2.55 12.94
C GLU A 83 5.66 2.57 11.41
N SER A 84 5.55 1.39 10.79
CA SER A 84 5.40 1.21 9.34
C SER A 84 5.01 -0.23 9.00
N ALA A 85 4.63 -0.49 7.73
CA ALA A 85 4.39 -1.85 7.23
C ALA A 85 5.64 -2.74 7.42
N LEU A 86 6.84 -2.26 7.07
CA LEU A 86 8.06 -3.04 7.26
C LEU A 86 8.38 -3.30 8.74
N ALA A 87 8.10 -2.34 9.63
CA ALA A 87 8.23 -2.57 11.08
C ALA A 87 7.21 -3.60 11.58
N ALA A 88 6.02 -3.64 10.99
CA ALA A 88 5.01 -4.65 11.29
C ALA A 88 5.48 -6.05 10.85
N LEU A 89 6.00 -6.20 9.63
CA LEU A 89 6.57 -7.47 9.17
C LEU A 89 7.73 -7.94 10.05
N ARG A 90 8.65 -7.03 10.41
CA ARG A 90 9.76 -7.36 11.32
C ARG A 90 9.28 -7.85 12.68
N ALA A 91 8.27 -7.22 13.24
CA ALA A 91 7.66 -7.64 14.50
C ALA A 91 7.01 -9.03 14.35
N LEU A 92 6.19 -9.24 13.30
CA LEU A 92 5.63 -10.54 12.99
C LEU A 92 6.71 -11.62 13.00
N LEU A 93 7.72 -11.46 12.14
CA LEU A 93 8.80 -12.44 12.00
C LEU A 93 9.65 -12.61 13.27
N THR A 94 9.66 -11.64 14.19
CA THR A 94 10.38 -11.73 15.45
C THR A 94 9.63 -12.56 16.49
N TYR A 95 8.32 -12.39 16.55
CA TYR A 95 7.50 -12.99 17.59
C TYR A 95 6.75 -14.24 17.10
N TRP A 96 6.63 -14.42 15.78
CA TRP A 96 6.03 -15.61 15.21
C TRP A 96 7.00 -16.79 15.33
N ASN A 97 6.58 -17.84 15.98
CA ASN A 97 7.43 -19.00 16.26
C ASN A 97 7.56 -19.91 15.01
N MET A 98 8.18 -19.37 13.96
CA MET A 98 8.49 -20.11 12.73
C MET A 98 9.82 -20.84 12.82
N PRO A 99 9.97 -22.00 12.15
CA PRO A 99 11.26 -22.69 12.03
C PRO A 99 12.33 -21.76 11.44
N VAL A 100 13.60 -21.97 11.84
CA VAL A 100 14.74 -21.21 11.28
C VAL A 100 14.90 -21.44 9.77
N SER A 101 14.47 -22.61 9.27
CA SER A 101 14.51 -22.99 7.86
C SER A 101 13.13 -22.95 7.21
N ALA A 102 12.24 -22.05 7.68
CA ALA A 102 10.90 -21.95 7.14
C ALA A 102 10.91 -21.67 5.63
N THR A 103 9.94 -22.24 4.94
CA THR A 103 9.67 -22.00 3.52
C THR A 103 8.53 -21.02 3.38
N VAL A 104 8.74 -19.95 2.62
CA VAL A 104 7.71 -18.96 2.29
C VAL A 104 7.46 -18.92 0.79
N TRP A 105 6.18 -19.00 0.40
CA TRP A 105 5.79 -18.75 -0.98
C TRP A 105 5.32 -17.32 -1.15
N VAL A 106 5.80 -16.64 -2.19
CA VAL A 106 5.55 -15.23 -2.46
C VAL A 106 5.01 -15.01 -3.86
N ALA A 107 4.26 -13.92 -4.07
CA ALA A 107 3.87 -13.52 -5.42
C ALA A 107 5.09 -12.96 -6.19
N PRO A 108 5.13 -13.02 -7.55
CA PRO A 108 6.25 -12.47 -8.33
C PRO A 108 6.51 -10.99 -8.05
N ASN A 109 5.47 -10.19 -7.79
CA ASN A 109 5.54 -8.76 -7.50
C ASN A 109 5.91 -8.43 -6.04
N GLU A 110 6.51 -9.39 -5.32
CA GLU A 110 6.89 -9.22 -3.90
C GLU A 110 7.82 -8.03 -3.70
N TYR A 111 7.61 -7.32 -2.61
CA TYR A 111 8.40 -6.13 -2.28
C TYR A 111 9.80 -6.51 -1.80
N GLY A 112 10.84 -6.03 -2.49
CA GLY A 112 12.22 -6.39 -2.19
C GLY A 112 12.62 -6.29 -0.71
N PRO A 113 12.31 -5.20 0.02
CA PRO A 113 12.58 -5.15 1.46
C PRO A 113 11.86 -6.19 2.32
N ASN A 114 10.75 -6.81 1.84
CA ASN A 114 10.14 -7.96 2.52
C ASN A 114 11.00 -9.21 2.28
N LEU A 115 11.47 -9.41 1.05
CA LEU A 115 12.40 -10.50 0.71
C LEU A 115 13.68 -10.42 1.56
N ASP A 116 14.26 -9.23 1.74
CA ASP A 116 15.40 -9.02 2.64
C ASP A 116 15.12 -9.48 4.08
N GLN A 117 13.86 -9.36 4.56
CA GLN A 117 13.52 -9.84 5.91
C GLN A 117 13.46 -11.37 5.96
N PHE A 118 12.98 -12.04 4.92
CA PHE A 118 12.95 -13.50 4.82
C PHE A 118 14.37 -14.06 4.69
N GLU A 119 15.20 -13.49 3.83
CA GLU A 119 16.59 -13.87 3.67
C GLU A 119 17.39 -13.75 4.97
N ARG A 120 17.27 -12.62 5.69
CA ARG A 120 17.90 -12.40 7.01
C ARG A 120 17.50 -13.42 8.06
N ARG A 121 16.37 -14.08 7.90
CA ARG A 121 15.88 -15.16 8.77
C ARG A 121 16.32 -16.54 8.31
N GLY A 122 16.96 -16.65 7.14
CA GLY A 122 17.33 -17.91 6.52
C GLY A 122 16.16 -18.68 5.92
N TYR A 123 15.04 -17.99 5.63
CA TYR A 123 13.88 -18.64 5.03
C TYR A 123 14.12 -18.95 3.55
N ALA A 124 13.63 -20.11 3.10
CA ALA A 124 13.61 -20.47 1.69
C ALA A 124 12.44 -19.76 1.00
N VAL A 125 12.73 -18.90 0.02
CA VAL A 125 11.71 -18.14 -0.72
C VAL A 125 11.43 -18.83 -2.05
N HIS A 126 10.15 -19.16 -2.30
CA HIS A 126 9.69 -19.71 -3.58
C HIS A 126 8.64 -18.80 -4.19
N THR A 127 8.73 -18.56 -5.49
CA THR A 127 7.78 -17.72 -6.21
C THR A 127 6.57 -18.54 -6.63
N MET A 128 5.37 -18.07 -6.30
CA MET A 128 4.12 -18.67 -6.79
C MET A 128 3.99 -18.52 -8.31
N PRO A 129 3.25 -19.41 -9.00
CA PRO A 129 3.11 -19.39 -10.44
C PRO A 129 2.35 -18.16 -10.92
N SER A 130 2.70 -17.67 -12.11
CA SER A 130 2.04 -16.57 -12.81
C SER A 130 2.10 -16.84 -14.32
N THR A 131 0.99 -16.67 -15.01
CA THR A 131 0.88 -16.96 -16.45
C THR A 131 0.43 -15.77 -17.30
N ASP A 132 -0.04 -14.69 -16.66
CA ASP A 132 -0.60 -13.54 -17.36
C ASP A 132 0.43 -12.49 -17.84
N GLY A 133 1.72 -12.69 -17.56
CA GLY A 133 2.79 -11.75 -17.88
C GLY A 133 2.81 -10.48 -17.01
N TYR A 134 1.83 -10.28 -16.14
CA TYR A 134 1.73 -9.12 -15.23
C TYR A 134 2.20 -9.42 -13.81
N GLY A 135 2.58 -10.66 -13.52
CA GLY A 135 2.97 -11.11 -12.17
C GLY A 135 1.78 -11.35 -11.24
N ARG A 136 0.58 -11.57 -11.79
CA ARG A 136 -0.58 -12.00 -11.03
C ARG A 136 -0.48 -13.51 -10.78
N VAL A 137 -0.74 -13.92 -9.55
CA VAL A 137 -0.71 -15.34 -9.18
C VAL A 137 -1.78 -16.12 -9.96
N ASP A 138 -1.36 -17.20 -10.61
CA ASP A 138 -2.24 -18.19 -11.22
C ASP A 138 -2.79 -19.10 -10.14
N THR A 139 -4.05 -18.91 -9.80
CA THR A 139 -4.71 -19.63 -8.71
C THR A 139 -4.94 -21.11 -9.00
N ASP A 140 -5.12 -21.49 -10.27
CA ASP A 140 -5.31 -22.90 -10.66
C ASP A 140 -3.99 -23.66 -10.56
N ALA A 141 -2.90 -23.05 -11.01
CA ALA A 141 -1.56 -23.60 -10.85
C ALA A 141 -1.13 -23.64 -9.37
N LEU A 142 -1.46 -22.61 -8.58
CA LEU A 142 -1.24 -22.60 -7.12
C LEU A 142 -1.98 -23.75 -6.43
N GLN A 143 -3.26 -23.98 -6.77
CA GLN A 143 -4.05 -25.08 -6.22
C GLN A 143 -3.38 -26.43 -6.48
N ASN A 144 -2.88 -26.64 -7.70
CA ASN A 144 -2.16 -27.87 -8.04
C ASN A 144 -0.85 -28.00 -7.23
N MET A 145 -0.07 -26.93 -7.09
CA MET A 145 1.18 -26.97 -6.30
C MET A 145 0.91 -27.34 -4.85
N LEU A 146 -0.11 -26.75 -4.20
CA LEU A 146 -0.48 -27.01 -2.80
C LEU A 146 -0.89 -28.45 -2.53
N GLN A 147 -1.26 -29.24 -3.55
CA GLN A 147 -1.53 -30.69 -3.39
C GLN A 147 -0.26 -31.52 -3.17
N PHE A 148 0.90 -31.04 -3.63
CA PHE A 148 2.15 -31.78 -3.57
C PHE A 148 3.14 -31.25 -2.55
N GLU A 149 3.11 -29.93 -2.31
CA GLU A 149 4.02 -29.24 -1.42
C GLU A 149 3.30 -28.12 -0.70
N GLN A 150 3.55 -27.96 0.61
CA GLN A 150 3.01 -26.87 1.41
C GLN A 150 4.18 -26.06 2.01
N PRO A 151 4.17 -24.72 1.85
CA PRO A 151 5.12 -23.85 2.57
C PRO A 151 4.69 -23.72 4.03
N ASP A 152 5.60 -23.24 4.89
CA ASP A 152 5.23 -22.88 6.27
C ASP A 152 4.26 -21.70 6.31
N PHE A 153 4.33 -20.80 5.33
CA PHE A 153 3.32 -19.75 5.10
C PHE A 153 3.40 -19.18 3.68
N ILE A 154 2.31 -18.54 3.25
CA ILE A 154 2.27 -17.72 2.04
C ILE A 154 2.31 -16.25 2.43
N HIS A 155 3.13 -15.44 1.74
CA HIS A 155 3.18 -14.00 1.88
C HIS A 155 2.80 -13.31 0.58
N VAL A 156 1.86 -12.35 0.62
CA VAL A 156 1.35 -11.68 -0.58
C VAL A 156 1.31 -10.17 -0.40
N CYS A 157 2.03 -9.44 -1.24
CA CYS A 157 1.70 -8.04 -1.48
C CYS A 157 0.36 -7.96 -2.23
N HIS A 158 -0.71 -7.52 -1.57
CA HIS A 158 -2.04 -7.42 -2.19
C HIS A 158 -2.01 -6.56 -3.47
N ILE A 159 -1.25 -5.45 -3.44
CA ILE A 159 -0.84 -4.68 -4.61
C ILE A 159 0.65 -4.41 -4.47
N GLY A 160 1.41 -4.65 -5.54
CA GLY A 160 2.85 -4.44 -5.54
C GLY A 160 3.27 -2.98 -5.37
N SER A 161 4.51 -2.77 -4.96
CA SER A 161 5.10 -1.43 -4.88
C SER A 161 5.61 -0.92 -6.23
N HIS A 162 5.87 -1.82 -7.16
CA HIS A 162 6.40 -1.56 -8.49
C HIS A 162 5.27 -1.34 -9.51
N SER A 163 4.24 -2.19 -9.51
CA SER A 163 3.11 -2.12 -10.45
C SER A 163 1.77 -2.05 -9.73
N GLY A 164 0.71 -1.68 -10.48
CA GLY A 164 -0.65 -1.54 -9.97
C GLY A 164 -1.47 -2.83 -9.99
N ILE A 165 -0.87 -3.98 -10.24
CA ILE A 165 -1.59 -5.26 -10.32
C ILE A 165 -2.15 -5.66 -8.95
N VAL A 166 -3.46 -5.94 -8.90
CA VAL A 166 -4.16 -6.44 -7.71
C VAL A 166 -4.09 -7.97 -7.70
N GLN A 167 -3.50 -8.56 -6.67
CA GLN A 167 -3.44 -10.00 -6.50
C GLN A 167 -4.79 -10.58 -6.06
N PRO A 168 -5.15 -11.80 -6.47
CA PRO A 168 -6.40 -12.46 -6.10
C PRO A 168 -6.35 -13.03 -4.67
N VAL A 169 -6.08 -12.15 -3.68
CA VAL A 169 -5.73 -12.55 -2.30
C VAL A 169 -6.80 -13.41 -1.65
N ALA A 170 -8.09 -13.09 -1.82
CA ALA A 170 -9.16 -13.89 -1.22
C ALA A 170 -9.15 -15.36 -1.73
N LYS A 171 -8.84 -15.56 -3.03
CA LYS A 171 -8.74 -16.91 -3.59
C LYS A 171 -7.46 -17.62 -3.13
N ILE A 172 -6.35 -16.88 -3.01
CA ILE A 172 -5.10 -17.44 -2.46
C ILE A 172 -5.31 -17.89 -1.02
N VAL A 173 -6.00 -17.09 -0.20
CA VAL A 173 -6.34 -17.42 1.20
C VAL A 173 -7.21 -18.70 1.27
N GLU A 174 -8.27 -18.78 0.46
CA GLU A 174 -9.11 -19.96 0.37
C GLU A 174 -8.30 -21.23 0.09
N LEU A 175 -7.49 -21.21 -0.97
CA LEU A 175 -6.67 -22.37 -1.39
C LEU A 175 -5.60 -22.75 -0.35
N ALA A 176 -4.97 -21.75 0.27
CA ALA A 176 -3.97 -21.97 1.31
C ALA A 176 -4.59 -22.59 2.56
N HIS A 177 -5.75 -22.09 3.01
CA HIS A 177 -6.47 -22.63 4.16
C HIS A 177 -6.94 -24.07 3.93
N ASP A 178 -7.41 -24.41 2.72
CA ASP A 178 -7.76 -25.79 2.36
C ASP A 178 -6.55 -26.74 2.46
N ALA A 179 -5.34 -26.21 2.27
CA ALA A 179 -4.08 -26.94 2.45
C ALA A 179 -3.46 -26.81 3.87
N GLY A 180 -4.11 -26.10 4.79
CA GLY A 180 -3.61 -25.87 6.14
C GLY A 180 -2.46 -24.88 6.25
N VAL A 181 -2.28 -24.01 5.24
CA VAL A 181 -1.18 -23.05 5.15
C VAL A 181 -1.66 -21.65 5.55
N PRO A 182 -1.01 -20.98 6.52
CA PRO A 182 -1.36 -19.62 6.90
C PRO A 182 -0.93 -18.59 5.86
N VAL A 183 -1.69 -17.48 5.76
CA VAL A 183 -1.45 -16.41 4.79
C VAL A 183 -1.19 -15.08 5.48
N VAL A 184 -0.11 -14.43 5.07
CA VAL A 184 0.30 -13.07 5.49
C VAL A 184 0.11 -12.12 4.32
N VAL A 185 -0.61 -11.01 4.54
CA VAL A 185 -0.91 -10.02 3.50
C VAL A 185 -0.25 -8.67 3.82
N ASP A 186 0.58 -8.19 2.91
CA ASP A 186 1.01 -6.79 2.87
C ASP A 186 -0.07 -5.95 2.19
N ALA A 187 -0.85 -5.23 2.99
CA ALA A 187 -1.90 -4.33 2.53
C ALA A 187 -1.41 -2.87 2.36
N ALA A 188 -0.09 -2.63 2.39
CA ALA A 188 0.45 -1.26 2.37
C ALA A 188 0.03 -0.43 1.14
N GLN A 189 -0.18 -1.07 -0.01
CA GLN A 189 -0.72 -0.41 -1.21
C GLN A 189 -2.23 -0.62 -1.37
N ALA A 190 -2.82 -1.59 -0.68
CA ALA A 190 -4.21 -1.98 -0.87
C ALA A 190 -5.19 -1.23 0.05
N LEU A 191 -4.81 -1.06 1.34
CA LEU A 191 -5.68 -0.43 2.33
C LEU A 191 -6.06 0.99 1.91
N GLY A 192 -7.36 1.22 1.77
CA GLY A 192 -7.94 2.49 1.34
C GLY A 192 -8.21 2.58 -0.17
N GLN A 193 -7.74 1.62 -0.99
CA GLN A 193 -8.08 1.61 -2.42
C GLN A 193 -8.78 0.36 -2.93
N VAL A 194 -8.63 -0.78 -2.25
CA VAL A 194 -9.36 -2.01 -2.55
C VAL A 194 -9.82 -2.68 -1.27
N ASN A 195 -10.74 -3.64 -1.37
CA ASN A 195 -11.21 -4.41 -0.22
C ASN A 195 -10.07 -5.28 0.34
N CYS A 196 -9.75 -5.08 1.64
CA CYS A 196 -8.73 -5.84 2.36
C CYS A 196 -9.32 -6.89 3.33
N VAL A 197 -10.64 -7.10 3.34
CA VAL A 197 -11.29 -8.19 4.08
C VAL A 197 -11.16 -9.47 3.26
N THR A 198 -10.07 -10.17 3.41
CA THR A 198 -9.69 -11.33 2.57
C THR A 198 -9.71 -12.66 3.31
N GLY A 199 -9.89 -12.64 4.63
CA GLY A 199 -9.81 -13.83 5.47
C GLY A 199 -8.41 -14.25 5.90
N ALA A 200 -7.36 -13.53 5.48
CA ALA A 200 -5.96 -13.84 5.81
C ALA A 200 -5.71 -13.89 7.33
N ASP A 201 -4.74 -14.72 7.75
CA ASP A 201 -4.37 -14.91 9.15
C ASP A 201 -3.67 -13.69 9.72
N VAL A 202 -2.86 -13.03 8.87
CA VAL A 202 -2.14 -11.82 9.21
C VAL A 202 -2.29 -10.78 8.10
N VAL A 203 -2.63 -9.55 8.49
CA VAL A 203 -2.66 -8.39 7.58
C VAL A 203 -1.87 -7.25 8.21
N TYR A 204 -0.98 -6.64 7.47
CA TYR A 204 -0.28 -5.46 7.93
C TYR A 204 -0.25 -4.34 6.88
N GLY A 205 -0.05 -3.11 7.35
CA GLY A 205 -0.12 -1.96 6.44
C GLY A 205 0.48 -0.68 7.02
N THR A 206 0.27 0.41 6.30
CA THR A 206 0.81 1.73 6.64
C THR A 206 -0.22 2.83 6.45
N SER A 207 -0.12 3.85 7.27
CA SER A 207 -1.01 5.03 7.33
C SER A 207 -0.92 5.94 6.10
N ARG A 208 0.29 6.22 5.62
CA ARG A 208 0.64 7.36 4.77
C ARG A 208 0.22 7.28 3.30
N LYS A 209 -0.19 6.09 2.84
CA LYS A 209 -0.53 5.89 1.43
C LYS A 209 -2.02 6.20 1.18
N TRP A 210 -2.81 5.26 0.75
CA TRP A 210 -4.20 5.46 0.32
C TRP A 210 -5.18 5.83 1.44
N VAL A 211 -4.80 5.59 2.71
CA VAL A 211 -5.54 6.11 3.88
C VAL A 211 -5.29 7.61 4.10
N ALA A 212 -4.22 8.17 3.52
CA ALA A 212 -3.82 9.57 3.65
C ALA A 212 -3.58 10.05 5.10
N GLY A 213 -3.15 9.14 5.97
CA GLY A 213 -2.75 9.44 7.34
C GLY A 213 -1.27 9.84 7.45
N PRO A 214 -0.77 10.09 8.66
CA PRO A 214 0.61 10.52 8.90
C PRO A 214 1.64 9.45 8.58
N ARG A 215 2.88 9.86 8.29
CA ARG A 215 4.04 8.96 8.23
C ARG A 215 4.42 8.54 9.66
N GLY A 216 5.15 7.40 9.77
CA GLY A 216 5.60 6.89 11.06
C GLY A 216 4.54 6.09 11.81
N VAL A 217 3.46 5.70 11.14
CA VAL A 217 2.40 4.83 11.68
C VAL A 217 2.05 3.73 10.70
N GLY A 218 1.91 2.52 11.20
CA GLY A 218 1.42 1.33 10.55
C GLY A 218 0.69 0.45 11.54
N PHE A 219 0.34 -0.75 11.13
CA PHE A 219 -0.34 -1.73 11.98
C PHE A 219 0.01 -3.16 11.56
N LEU A 220 -0.21 -4.08 12.48
CA LEU A 220 -0.20 -5.52 12.31
C LEU A 220 -1.48 -6.07 12.91
N ALA A 221 -2.29 -6.78 12.13
CA ALA A 221 -3.44 -7.54 12.61
C ALA A 221 -3.16 -9.04 12.43
N THR A 222 -3.43 -9.86 13.47
CA THR A 222 -3.11 -11.29 13.46
C THR A 222 -4.12 -12.10 14.27
N ARG A 223 -4.55 -13.24 13.73
CA ARG A 223 -5.37 -14.24 14.40
C ARG A 223 -4.55 -15.34 15.10
N SER A 224 -3.22 -15.22 15.05
CA SER A 224 -2.35 -16.24 15.66
C SER A 224 -2.43 -16.18 17.18
N ASP A 225 -2.81 -17.27 17.82
CA ASP A 225 -2.82 -17.42 19.29
C ASP A 225 -1.42 -17.27 19.91
N SER A 226 -0.36 -17.47 19.11
CA SER A 226 1.03 -17.31 19.54
C SER A 226 1.51 -15.86 19.55
N LEU A 227 0.70 -14.93 19.01
CA LEU A 227 1.06 -13.51 18.88
C LEU A 227 0.04 -12.63 19.58
N ARG A 228 0.39 -12.12 20.76
CA ARG A 228 -0.48 -11.16 21.45
C ARG A 228 -0.12 -9.73 21.01
N PRO A 229 -1.05 -9.00 20.37
CA PRO A 229 -0.78 -7.65 19.86
C PRO A 229 -0.17 -6.70 20.87
N VAL A 230 -0.61 -6.79 22.14
CA VAL A 230 -0.08 -5.96 23.22
C VAL A 230 1.43 -6.17 23.49
N GLU A 231 1.96 -7.36 23.20
CA GLU A 231 3.39 -7.67 23.38
C GLU A 231 4.24 -7.19 22.20
N ILE A 232 3.61 -6.96 21.06
CA ILE A 232 4.26 -6.51 19.83
C ILE A 232 4.26 -4.98 19.74
N GLU A 233 3.33 -4.31 20.42
CA GLU A 233 3.16 -2.86 20.38
C GLU A 233 4.19 -2.15 21.25
N SER A 234 4.88 -1.15 20.67
CA SER A 234 5.81 -0.32 21.42
C SER A 234 5.07 0.67 22.32
N SER A 235 5.52 0.79 23.59
CA SER A 235 5.09 1.84 24.50
C SER A 235 5.65 3.20 24.10
N GLU A 236 6.87 3.22 23.56
CA GLU A 236 7.52 4.41 23.00
C GLU A 236 7.07 4.63 21.55
N ALA A 237 5.99 5.38 21.37
CA ALA A 237 5.33 5.50 20.08
C ALA A 237 4.95 6.93 19.73
N PHE A 238 4.81 7.21 18.45
CA PHE A 238 4.29 8.47 17.94
C PHE A 238 2.76 8.51 18.10
N ILE A 239 2.29 8.81 19.33
CA ILE A 239 0.86 8.80 19.69
C ILE A 239 0.07 9.80 18.84
N ALA A 240 0.57 11.01 18.63
CA ALA A 240 -0.04 12.00 17.75
C ALA A 240 -0.30 11.43 16.35
N GLY A 241 0.63 10.65 15.82
CA GLY A 241 0.46 9.97 14.52
C GLY A 241 -0.60 8.89 14.53
N ARG A 242 -0.74 8.11 15.61
CA ARG A 242 -1.82 7.10 15.75
C ARG A 242 -3.19 7.78 15.79
N ILE A 243 -3.30 8.92 16.47
CA ILE A 243 -4.51 9.76 16.47
C ILE A 243 -4.82 10.27 15.08
N GLY A 244 -3.81 10.80 14.36
CA GLY A 244 -3.96 11.24 12.98
C GLY A 244 -4.40 10.12 12.04
N LEU A 245 -3.92 8.89 12.23
CA LEU A 245 -4.40 7.72 11.49
C LEU A 245 -5.89 7.45 11.77
N GLY A 246 -6.32 7.54 13.04
CA GLY A 246 -7.73 7.39 13.41
C GLY A 246 -8.63 8.39 12.70
N VAL A 247 -8.22 9.67 12.66
CA VAL A 247 -8.96 10.72 11.95
C VAL A 247 -9.00 10.44 10.44
N ALA A 248 -7.90 9.97 9.84
CA ALA A 248 -7.86 9.61 8.42
C ALA A 248 -8.79 8.43 8.09
N VAL A 249 -8.84 7.41 8.93
CA VAL A 249 -9.76 6.26 8.77
C VAL A 249 -11.22 6.71 8.91
N GLN A 250 -11.54 7.57 9.89
CA GLN A 250 -12.88 8.14 10.03
C GLN A 250 -13.28 8.98 8.81
N GLU A 251 -12.34 9.72 8.22
CA GLU A 251 -12.57 10.44 6.97
C GLU A 251 -12.95 9.48 5.84
N LEU A 252 -12.20 8.39 5.64
CA LEU A 252 -12.53 7.35 4.65
C LEU A 252 -13.93 6.76 4.89
N GLN A 253 -14.25 6.42 6.13
CA GLN A 253 -15.57 5.89 6.50
C GLN A 253 -16.69 6.90 6.23
N SER A 254 -16.47 8.18 6.49
CA SER A 254 -17.45 9.23 6.27
C SER A 254 -17.79 9.45 4.79
N PHE A 255 -16.85 9.23 3.89
CA PHE A 255 -17.06 9.26 2.44
C PHE A 255 -17.63 7.95 1.90
N GLY A 256 -17.56 6.87 2.68
CA GLY A 256 -17.95 5.51 2.31
C GLY A 256 -16.83 4.75 1.62
N VAL A 257 -16.27 3.77 2.33
CA VAL A 257 -15.07 3.01 1.90
C VAL A 257 -15.26 2.37 0.52
N GLU A 258 -16.39 1.69 0.29
CA GLU A 258 -16.68 1.09 -1.02
C GLU A 258 -16.83 2.12 -2.15
N LYS A 259 -17.37 3.31 -1.84
CA LYS A 259 -17.46 4.40 -2.81
C LYS A 259 -16.06 4.87 -3.20
N ILE A 260 -15.16 5.02 -2.22
CA ILE A 260 -13.76 5.37 -2.46
C ILE A 260 -13.07 4.31 -3.35
N HIS A 261 -13.26 3.02 -3.06
CA HIS A 261 -12.68 1.93 -3.86
C HIS A 261 -13.13 2.03 -5.34
N ARG A 262 -14.43 2.20 -5.59
CA ARG A 262 -14.96 2.35 -6.95
C ARG A 262 -14.40 3.59 -7.67
N GLU A 263 -14.32 4.72 -6.97
CA GLU A 263 -13.79 5.96 -7.53
C GLU A 263 -12.29 5.85 -7.84
N LEU A 264 -11.49 5.25 -6.96
CA LEU A 264 -10.07 5.03 -7.21
C LEU A 264 -9.84 4.06 -8.37
N ALA A 265 -10.62 3.00 -8.50
CA ALA A 265 -10.58 2.11 -9.66
C ALA A 265 -10.92 2.86 -10.96
N ALA A 266 -11.95 3.73 -10.94
CA ALA A 266 -12.32 4.56 -12.09
C ALA A 266 -11.22 5.57 -12.44
N ILE A 267 -10.59 6.20 -11.45
CA ILE A 267 -9.44 7.11 -11.61
C ILE A 267 -8.25 6.35 -12.21
N GLY A 268 -7.94 5.15 -11.73
CA GLY A 268 -6.88 4.30 -12.26
C GLY A 268 -7.13 3.94 -13.72
N LYS A 269 -8.35 3.50 -14.05
CA LYS A 269 -8.75 3.22 -15.43
C LYS A 269 -8.57 4.45 -16.32
N TYR A 270 -9.11 5.61 -15.90
CA TYR A 270 -8.97 6.86 -16.64
C TYR A 270 -7.50 7.27 -16.83
N THR A 271 -6.67 7.07 -15.79
CA THR A 271 -5.22 7.36 -15.86
C THR A 271 -4.55 6.48 -16.91
N ARG A 272 -4.84 5.18 -16.93
CA ARG A 272 -4.28 4.23 -17.89
C ARG A 272 -4.78 4.52 -19.32
N GLU A 273 -6.07 4.83 -19.51
CA GLU A 273 -6.61 5.25 -20.81
C GLU A 273 -5.92 6.50 -21.36
N ARG A 274 -5.62 7.48 -20.48
CA ARG A 274 -4.93 8.74 -20.90
C ARG A 274 -3.45 8.56 -21.19
N LEU A 275 -2.82 7.58 -20.57
CA LEU A 275 -1.39 7.29 -20.72
C LEU A 275 -1.10 6.17 -21.75
N PHE A 276 -2.12 5.47 -22.20
CA PHE A 276 -1.97 4.45 -23.25
C PHE A 276 -1.46 5.09 -24.55
N GLY A 277 -0.34 4.59 -25.07
CA GLY A 277 0.28 5.10 -26.29
C GLY A 277 0.85 6.52 -26.18
N VAL A 278 1.24 6.96 -24.99
CA VAL A 278 1.87 8.27 -24.77
C VAL A 278 3.35 8.24 -25.19
N GLY A 279 3.65 8.79 -26.37
CA GLY A 279 5.01 8.79 -26.91
C GLY A 279 5.52 7.36 -27.11
N SER A 280 6.75 7.11 -26.65
CA SER A 280 7.39 5.78 -26.69
C SER A 280 7.30 5.03 -25.34
N TRP A 281 6.47 5.52 -24.39
CA TRP A 281 6.23 4.86 -23.12
C TRP A 281 5.21 3.75 -23.26
N GLU A 282 5.43 2.61 -22.63
CA GLU A 282 4.54 1.46 -22.65
C GLU A 282 3.80 1.30 -21.31
N LEU A 283 2.47 1.17 -21.36
CA LEU A 283 1.66 0.91 -20.19
C LEU A 283 1.85 -0.54 -19.71
N MET A 284 2.17 -0.73 -18.43
CA MET A 284 2.51 -2.04 -17.86
C MET A 284 1.30 -2.82 -17.34
N GLU A 285 0.19 -2.17 -17.02
CA GLU A 285 -1.01 -2.85 -16.53
C GLU A 285 -2.12 -2.87 -17.57
N PRO A 286 -3.04 -3.85 -17.49
CA PRO A 286 -4.30 -3.79 -18.23
C PRO A 286 -5.07 -2.51 -17.93
N VAL A 287 -5.66 -1.87 -18.94
CA VAL A 287 -6.44 -0.63 -18.75
C VAL A 287 -7.53 -0.80 -17.69
N GLY A 288 -8.16 -1.98 -17.61
CA GLY A 288 -9.25 -2.30 -16.68
C GLY A 288 -8.81 -2.70 -15.27
N GLU A 289 -7.52 -2.62 -14.91
CA GLU A 289 -7.04 -2.98 -13.56
C GLU A 289 -7.71 -2.16 -12.47
N GLN A 290 -7.93 -2.76 -11.29
CA GLN A 290 -8.76 -2.17 -10.24
C GLN A 290 -8.03 -1.18 -9.32
N SER A 291 -6.71 -1.08 -9.41
CA SER A 291 -5.94 -0.11 -8.63
C SER A 291 -5.92 1.27 -9.27
N ALA A 292 -5.64 2.31 -8.48
CA ALA A 292 -5.37 3.67 -8.94
C ALA A 292 -3.90 3.90 -9.36
N ILE A 293 -3.09 2.84 -9.43
CA ILE A 293 -1.71 2.89 -9.88
C ILE A 293 -1.64 2.60 -11.38
N ALA A 294 -0.87 3.40 -12.11
CA ALA A 294 -0.49 3.15 -13.48
C ALA A 294 1.04 3.24 -13.59
N THR A 295 1.67 2.30 -14.28
CA THR A 295 3.12 2.30 -14.50
C THR A 295 3.46 2.29 -15.98
N LEU A 296 4.51 3.02 -16.31
CA LEU A 296 4.99 3.15 -17.68
C LEU A 296 6.42 2.61 -17.77
N ALA A 297 6.62 1.60 -18.60
CA ALA A 297 7.95 1.19 -19.00
C ALA A 297 8.59 2.29 -19.87
N PRO A 298 9.90 2.52 -19.73
CA PRO A 298 10.59 3.56 -20.49
C PRO A 298 10.69 3.23 -21.97
N PRO A 299 10.96 4.24 -22.82
CA PRO A 299 11.29 4.04 -24.22
C PRO A 299 12.41 3.01 -24.43
N PRO A 300 12.43 2.30 -25.56
CA PRO A 300 13.50 1.37 -25.91
C PRO A 300 14.89 2.02 -25.82
N GLY A 301 15.85 1.34 -25.20
CA GLY A 301 17.23 1.82 -25.03
C GLY A 301 17.47 2.67 -23.79
N TRP A 302 16.42 3.03 -23.04
CA TRP A 302 16.57 3.73 -21.78
C TRP A 302 16.98 2.78 -20.64
N GLY A 303 17.93 3.23 -19.82
CA GLY A 303 18.31 2.55 -18.58
C GLY A 303 17.67 3.18 -17.34
N PRO A 304 17.96 2.65 -16.14
CA PRO A 304 17.41 3.16 -14.87
C PRO A 304 17.69 4.65 -14.63
N SER A 305 18.86 5.16 -15.03
CA SER A 305 19.24 6.58 -14.91
C SER A 305 18.34 7.49 -15.73
N ASP A 306 17.88 7.04 -16.90
CA ASP A 306 17.03 7.86 -17.77
C ASP A 306 15.61 8.01 -17.17
N VAL A 307 15.09 6.95 -16.55
CA VAL A 307 13.81 7.01 -15.83
C VAL A 307 13.89 7.93 -14.60
N VAL A 308 15.02 7.89 -13.89
CA VAL A 308 15.30 8.83 -12.79
C VAL A 308 15.34 10.27 -13.31
N ALA A 309 16.03 10.52 -14.43
CA ALA A 309 16.11 11.85 -15.04
C ALA A 309 14.73 12.34 -15.51
N ALA A 310 13.91 11.48 -16.10
CA ALA A 310 12.54 11.80 -16.48
C ALA A 310 11.68 12.20 -15.27
N ARG A 311 11.74 11.42 -14.18
CA ARG A 311 11.08 11.75 -12.90
C ARG A 311 11.55 13.12 -12.37
N ASP A 312 12.86 13.40 -12.39
CA ASP A 312 13.42 14.65 -11.88
C ASP A 312 13.03 15.84 -12.75
N ARG A 313 12.98 15.68 -14.07
CA ARG A 313 12.44 16.68 -14.99
C ARG A 313 10.97 16.99 -14.69
N LEU A 314 10.11 15.97 -14.54
CA LEU A 314 8.70 16.17 -14.17
C LEU A 314 8.57 16.92 -12.85
N ARG A 315 9.38 16.54 -11.86
CA ARG A 315 9.40 17.21 -10.55
C ARG A 315 9.83 18.67 -10.67
N SER A 316 10.79 19.02 -11.55
CA SER A 316 11.25 20.39 -11.73
C SER A 316 10.18 21.34 -12.29
N ILE A 317 9.19 20.80 -12.99
CA ILE A 317 8.03 21.53 -13.52
C ILE A 317 6.76 21.35 -12.67
N GLY A 318 6.90 20.83 -11.43
CA GLY A 318 5.81 20.71 -10.48
C GLY A 318 4.91 19.49 -10.67
N ILE A 319 5.34 18.42 -11.35
CA ILE A 319 4.60 17.15 -11.46
C ILE A 319 5.32 16.10 -10.61
N LEU A 320 4.67 15.61 -9.56
CA LEU A 320 5.23 14.61 -8.65
C LEU A 320 4.77 13.22 -9.04
N VAL A 321 5.73 12.39 -9.44
CA VAL A 321 5.60 10.95 -9.72
C VAL A 321 6.78 10.21 -9.14
N THR A 322 6.74 8.86 -9.09
CA THR A 322 7.87 8.04 -8.61
C THR A 322 8.54 7.31 -9.78
N CYS A 323 9.89 7.27 -9.80
CA CYS A 323 10.63 6.19 -10.46
C CYS A 323 10.57 4.96 -9.55
N ALA A 324 9.87 3.92 -9.98
CA ALA A 324 9.84 2.65 -9.27
C ALA A 324 10.96 1.75 -9.81
N GLU A 325 12.06 1.71 -9.09
CA GLU A 325 13.25 0.94 -9.44
C GLU A 325 13.02 -0.56 -9.24
N SER A 326 13.75 -1.40 -9.98
CA SER A 326 13.60 -2.86 -10.01
C SER A 326 13.72 -3.52 -8.63
N TRP A 327 14.51 -2.98 -7.71
CA TRP A 327 14.63 -3.51 -6.34
C TRP A 327 13.29 -3.57 -5.58
N ARG A 328 12.26 -2.87 -6.07
CA ARG A 328 10.90 -2.92 -5.47
C ARG A 328 10.17 -4.22 -5.77
N ALA A 329 10.53 -4.92 -6.85
CA ALA A 329 9.97 -6.21 -7.23
C ALA A 329 11.03 -7.07 -7.97
N PRO A 330 12.12 -7.46 -7.27
CA PRO A 330 13.30 -8.06 -7.91
C PRO A 330 13.04 -9.46 -8.49
N LEU A 331 11.95 -10.12 -8.07
CA LEU A 331 11.53 -11.42 -8.65
C LEU A 331 10.72 -11.26 -9.94
N TYR A 332 10.24 -10.05 -10.22
CA TYR A 332 9.35 -9.79 -11.36
C TYR A 332 10.05 -9.07 -12.51
N THR A 333 10.92 -8.10 -12.22
CA THR A 333 11.50 -7.25 -13.24
C THR A 333 12.87 -6.71 -12.85
N GLU A 334 13.73 -6.56 -13.87
CA GLU A 334 14.99 -5.81 -13.77
C GLU A 334 14.84 -4.34 -14.21
N GLN A 335 13.65 -3.96 -14.70
CA GLN A 335 13.39 -2.66 -15.29
C GLN A 335 12.87 -1.66 -14.27
N SER A 336 13.41 -0.44 -14.29
CA SER A 336 12.82 0.72 -13.61
C SER A 336 11.67 1.26 -14.45
N VAL A 337 10.58 1.68 -13.79
CA VAL A 337 9.38 2.24 -14.44
C VAL A 337 8.98 3.57 -13.83
N LEU A 338 8.24 4.38 -14.59
CA LEU A 338 7.62 5.58 -14.06
C LEU A 338 6.24 5.22 -13.49
N ARG A 339 6.04 5.38 -12.18
CA ARG A 339 4.79 5.06 -11.49
C ARG A 339 3.98 6.31 -11.23
N ILE A 340 2.75 6.32 -11.71
CA ILE A 340 1.75 7.37 -11.59
C ILE A 340 0.65 6.87 -10.67
N SER A 341 0.37 7.56 -9.57
CA SER A 341 -0.57 7.11 -8.56
C SER A 341 -1.38 8.28 -7.99
N PRO A 342 -2.36 8.78 -8.76
CA PRO A 342 -3.26 9.85 -8.34
C PRO A 342 -4.20 9.38 -7.23
N HIS A 343 -4.71 10.33 -6.44
CA HIS A 343 -5.81 10.10 -5.50
C HIS A 343 -7.13 10.69 -6.02
N LEU A 344 -8.16 10.69 -5.19
CA LEU A 344 -9.52 11.14 -5.53
C LEU A 344 -9.57 12.55 -6.12
N ASP A 345 -8.69 13.45 -5.70
CA ASP A 345 -8.60 14.85 -6.14
C ASP A 345 -7.90 15.07 -7.49
N LEU A 346 -7.77 14.01 -8.28
CA LEU A 346 -7.25 14.11 -9.65
C LEU A 346 -8.12 15.05 -10.50
N ARG A 347 -7.48 16.02 -11.17
CA ARG A 347 -8.09 16.85 -12.21
C ARG A 347 -7.69 16.35 -13.60
N ARG A 348 -8.58 16.39 -14.56
CA ARG A 348 -8.30 15.94 -15.95
C ARG A 348 -7.06 16.61 -16.53
N GLY A 349 -6.89 17.93 -16.34
CA GLY A 349 -5.73 18.68 -16.82
C GLY A 349 -4.39 18.22 -16.25
N HIS A 350 -4.36 17.56 -15.08
CA HIS A 350 -3.11 17.02 -14.53
C HIS A 350 -2.52 15.90 -15.40
N LEU A 351 -3.39 15.00 -15.93
CA LEU A 351 -2.94 13.94 -16.82
C LEU A 351 -2.65 14.47 -18.23
N ASP A 352 -3.37 15.50 -18.69
CA ASP A 352 -3.10 16.13 -19.99
C ASP A 352 -1.71 16.78 -19.97
N GLN A 353 -1.36 17.48 -18.89
CA GLN A 353 -0.03 18.05 -18.69
C GLN A 353 1.04 16.96 -18.64
N LEU A 354 0.85 15.91 -17.82
CA LEU A 354 1.78 14.78 -17.74
C LEU A 354 2.00 14.13 -19.11
N ALA A 355 0.90 13.82 -19.84
CA ALA A 355 0.97 13.19 -21.15
C ALA A 355 1.70 14.06 -22.18
N THR A 356 1.56 15.38 -22.11
CA THR A 356 2.28 16.31 -22.98
C THR A 356 3.78 16.27 -22.73
N GLU A 357 4.20 16.31 -21.46
CA GLU A 357 5.60 16.21 -21.08
C GLU A 357 6.23 14.87 -21.50
N LEU A 358 5.52 13.75 -21.25
CA LEU A 358 6.01 12.41 -21.61
C LEU A 358 6.21 12.23 -23.12
N ARG A 359 5.35 12.83 -23.96
CA ARG A 359 5.53 12.80 -25.44
C ARG A 359 6.81 13.53 -25.87
N GLY A 360 7.24 14.55 -25.14
CA GLY A 360 8.46 15.29 -25.40
C GLY A 360 9.73 14.61 -24.87
N MET A 361 9.60 13.44 -24.21
CA MET A 361 10.70 12.65 -23.70
C MET A 361 10.84 11.38 -24.55
N GLY A 362 12.00 11.12 -25.14
CA GLY A 362 12.25 9.89 -25.92
C GLY A 362 12.43 10.09 -27.41
N TYR A 363 12.75 11.33 -27.82
CA TYR A 363 13.25 11.65 -29.14
C TYR A 363 14.72 11.98 -29.10
#